data_a7a2dda5061628f3777da1b1c6aeb844
#
_entry.id   a7a2dda5061628f3777da1b1c6aeb844
#
_cell.length_a   1.000
_cell.length_b   1.000
_cell.length_c   1.000
_cell.angle_alpha   90.00
_cell.angle_beta   90.00
_cell.angle_gamma   90.00
#
_symmetry.space_group_name_H-M   'P 1'
#
loop_
_entity.id
_entity.type
_entity.pdbx_description
1 polymer ?
#
loop_
_entity_poly.entity_id
_entity_poly.type
_entity_poly.pdbx_seq_one_letter_code
_entity_poly.pdbx_strand_id
1 'polypeptide(L)' 'MKYKKLANTQPVFEQIYARVEDDGKIYVTCNGDNPDFKDWVAAGNTPEDAD' A
#
# COMPACT_ATOMS: atom_id res chain seq x y z
N MET A 1 4.74 -6.74 -8.39
CA MET A 1 4.57 -6.11 -7.05
C MET A 1 3.63 -4.92 -7.18
N LYS A 2 2.73 -4.75 -6.26
CA LYS A 2 1.82 -3.63 -6.23
C LYS A 2 1.50 -3.28 -4.78
N TYR A 3 0.87 -2.14 -4.59
CA TYR A 3 0.39 -1.75 -3.26
C TYR A 3 -1.14 -1.68 -3.28
N LYS A 4 -1.72 -2.01 -2.15
CA LYS A 4 -3.16 -2.03 -1.97
C LYS A 4 -3.50 -1.34 -0.67
N LYS A 5 -4.54 -0.52 -0.67
CA LYS A 5 -5.02 0.10 0.55
C LYS A 5 -5.61 -0.96 1.45
N LEU A 6 -5.28 -0.90 2.73
CA LEU A 6 -5.93 -1.78 3.70
C LEU A 6 -7.20 -1.15 4.20
N ALA A 7 -8.20 -1.98 4.46
CA ALA A 7 -9.41 -1.51 5.07
C ALA A 7 -9.05 -0.92 6.42
N ASN A 8 -9.43 0.33 6.61
CA ASN A 8 -9.02 1.04 7.78
C ASN A 8 -10.12 1.00 8.82
N THR A 9 -9.96 0.14 9.78
CA THR A 9 -10.96 -0.03 10.81
C THR A 9 -10.75 0.90 11.98
N GLN A 10 -9.67 1.65 11.96
CA GLN A 10 -9.35 2.57 13.03
C GLN A 10 -9.62 3.98 12.54
N PRO A 11 -10.07 4.87 13.38
CA PRO A 11 -10.17 6.27 13.01
C PRO A 11 -8.79 6.87 13.01
N VAL A 12 -7.94 6.30 12.27
CA VAL A 12 -6.57 6.68 12.32
C VAL A 12 -6.28 7.79 11.42
N PHE A 13 -5.20 8.17 11.52
CA PHE A 13 -4.63 9.35 11.07
C PHE A 13 -3.99 9.19 9.72
N GLU A 14 -3.75 7.98 9.26
CA GLU A 14 -3.14 7.77 7.97
C GLU A 14 -3.55 6.42 7.39
N GLN A 15 -3.55 6.36 6.08
CA GLN A 15 -3.87 5.14 5.35
C GLN A 15 -2.69 4.19 5.39
N ILE A 16 -2.95 2.92 5.66
CA ILE A 16 -1.94 1.87 5.61
C ILE A 16 -2.07 1.13 4.29
N TYR A 17 -0.95 0.79 3.69
CA TYR A 17 -0.88 0.08 2.43
C TYR A 17 -0.19 -1.25 2.62
N ALA A 18 -0.66 -2.25 1.89
CA ALA A 18 -0.04 -3.57 1.88
C ALA A 18 0.72 -3.73 0.57
N ARG A 19 1.96 -4.19 0.67
CA ARG A 19 2.73 -4.52 -0.51
C ARG A 19 2.42 -5.95 -0.92
N VAL A 20 1.84 -6.10 -2.11
CA VAL A 20 1.45 -7.40 -2.63
C VAL A 20 2.51 -7.85 -3.63
N GLU A 21 3.10 -9.00 -3.38
CA GLU A 21 4.11 -9.55 -4.27
C GLU A 21 3.49 -10.32 -5.44
N ASP A 22 4.32 -10.77 -6.36
CA ASP A 22 3.84 -11.44 -7.57
C ASP A 22 3.10 -12.75 -7.28
N ASP A 23 3.34 -13.35 -6.12
CA ASP A 23 2.63 -14.54 -5.71
C ASP A 23 1.26 -14.24 -5.10
N GLY A 24 0.89 -12.96 -5.03
CA GLY A 24 -0.38 -12.55 -4.46
C GLY A 24 -0.38 -12.45 -2.94
N LYS A 25 0.74 -12.66 -2.30
CA LYS A 25 0.83 -12.62 -0.84
C LYS A 25 1.36 -11.28 -0.36
N ILE A 26 0.98 -10.96 0.86
CA ILE A 26 1.38 -9.71 1.50
C ILE A 26 2.47 -10.00 2.52
N TYR A 27 3.63 -9.39 2.32
CA TYR A 27 4.76 -9.59 3.23
C TYR A 27 5.08 -8.35 4.05
N VAL A 28 4.67 -7.18 3.58
CA VAL A 28 5.04 -5.92 4.21
C VAL A 28 3.85 -4.98 4.18
N THR A 29 3.68 -4.21 5.24
CA THR A 29 2.72 -3.11 5.25
C THR A 29 3.47 -1.83 5.55
N CYS A 30 2.94 -0.71 5.09
CA CYS A 30 3.58 0.59 5.30
C CYS A 30 2.55 1.71 5.23
N ASN A 31 2.96 2.88 5.64
CA ASN A 31 2.14 4.07 5.46
C ASN A 31 2.55 4.80 4.19
N GLY A 32 1.87 5.89 3.89
CA GLY A 32 2.13 6.67 2.69
C GLY A 32 3.46 7.41 2.67
N ASP A 33 4.17 7.45 3.79
CA ASP A 33 5.47 8.11 3.87
C ASP A 33 6.64 7.18 3.55
N ASN A 34 6.35 5.90 3.33
CA ASN A 34 7.38 4.93 3.01
C ASN A 34 8.05 5.30 1.68
N PRO A 35 9.38 5.40 1.64
CA PRO A 35 10.06 5.83 0.41
C PRO A 35 9.86 4.86 -0.76
N ASP A 36 9.81 3.58 -0.50
CA ASP A 36 9.58 2.61 -1.58
C ASP A 36 8.19 2.79 -2.16
N PHE A 37 7.20 3.04 -1.32
CA PHE A 37 5.85 3.30 -1.76
C PHE A 37 5.79 4.59 -2.58
N LYS A 38 6.43 5.65 -2.11
CA LYS A 38 6.46 6.92 -2.83
C LYS A 38 7.10 6.77 -4.20
N ASP A 39 8.20 6.03 -4.29
CA ASP A 39 8.88 5.79 -5.55
C ASP A 39 7.97 5.04 -6.53
N TRP A 40 7.25 4.06 -6.02
CA TRP A 40 6.33 3.28 -6.83
C TRP A 40 5.20 4.14 -7.39
N VAL A 41 4.64 5.02 -6.57
CA VAL A 41 3.60 5.95 -7.03
C VAL A 41 4.17 6.96 -8.02
N ALA A 42 5.37 7.44 -7.77
CA ALA A 42 6.01 8.40 -8.67
C ALA A 42 6.30 7.80 -10.04
N ALA A 43 6.41 6.49 -10.11
CA ALA A 43 6.59 5.81 -11.39
C ALA A 43 5.31 5.72 -12.22
N GLY A 44 4.19 6.24 -11.70
CA GLY A 44 2.93 6.27 -12.42
C GLY A 44 1.93 5.22 -11.95
N ASN A 45 2.17 4.59 -10.82
CA ASN A 45 1.29 3.55 -10.31
C ASN A 45 0.26 4.12 -9.34
N THR A 46 -0.84 3.41 -9.19
CA THR A 46 -1.89 3.80 -8.25
C THR A 46 -2.21 2.60 -7.36
N PRO A 47 -2.28 2.79 -6.03
CA PRO A 47 -2.66 1.70 -5.14
C PRO A 47 -4.08 1.23 -5.41
N GLU A 48 -4.31 -0.06 -5.27
CA GLU A 48 -5.65 -0.62 -5.40
C GLU A 48 -6.48 -0.24 -4.18
N ASP A 49 -7.79 -0.19 -4.38
CA ASP A 49 -8.69 0.11 -3.28
C ASP A 49 -8.78 -1.09 -2.33
N ALA A 50 -9.13 -0.80 -1.09
CA ALA A 50 -9.39 -1.85 -0.11
C ALA A 50 -10.63 -2.63 -0.51
N ASP A 51 -10.62 -3.89 -0.20
CA ASP A 51 -11.77 -4.75 -0.41
C ASP A 51 -12.91 -4.44 0.53
#